data_47a4851f0c791d534f3755c5029a657e
#
_entry.id   47a4851f0c791d534f3755c5029a657e
#
_cell.length_a   1.000
_cell.length_b   1.000
_cell.length_c   1.000
_cell.angle_alpha   90.00
_cell.angle_beta   90.00
_cell.angle_gamma   90.00
#
_symmetry.space_group_name_H-M   'P 1'
#
loop_
_entity.id
_entity.type
_entity.pdbx_description
1 polymer ?
#
loop_
_entity_poly.entity_id
_entity_poly.type
_entity_poly.pdbx_seq_one_letter_code
_entity_poly.pdbx_strand_id
1 'polypeptide(L)'
;MRKKRGDRMPLLDHIHEFRDRLIKSVVGILLAATLGWVFYQEIIRLLTLPFCDLGSSSAPTQDGCGDLYVNGILGPFNLQVKISILCGVILAAPVWIFQLWSFITPALHKKEKKVALIFAGIATPLFATGAALAYLILPHAVDVLLGFTPDNLGNLVRFDEYLDFVMRLILIFGIAFVLPLFLVALNLLGVLSGRSILKPWRTAVFLCFLFTATFTPTPDPITMTLLAIPLCLIYFISGLFALLTDKRRNRSKDHSLDVSPIQKPEAI
;
A
#
# COMPACT_ATOMS: atom_id res chain seq x y z
N MET A 1 4.97 -12.17 45.26
CA MET A 1 3.92 -11.23 44.82
C MET A 1 3.95 -11.10 43.31
N ARG A 2 3.02 -11.74 42.61
CA ARG A 2 2.99 -11.84 41.12
C ARG A 2 2.16 -10.64 40.62
N LYS A 3 2.85 -9.59 40.14
CA LYS A 3 2.25 -8.37 39.60
C LYS A 3 1.36 -8.76 38.41
N LYS A 4 0.05 -8.62 38.53
CA LYS A 4 -0.94 -8.77 37.45
C LYS A 4 -0.58 -7.76 36.35
N ARG A 5 -0.05 -8.25 35.24
CA ARG A 5 0.21 -7.50 34.01
C ARG A 5 -1.08 -7.44 33.20
N GLY A 6 -1.93 -6.57 33.57
CA GLY A 6 -3.12 -6.20 32.83
C GLY A 6 -3.46 -4.79 33.23
N ASP A 7 -2.88 -3.80 32.49
CA ASP A 7 -3.47 -2.48 32.36
C ASP A 7 -2.52 -1.57 31.58
N ARG A 8 -3.06 -1.04 30.48
CA ARG A 8 -2.69 0.18 29.76
C ARG A 8 -1.19 0.47 29.76
N MET A 9 -0.50 0.13 28.70
CA MET A 9 0.89 0.60 28.52
C MET A 9 0.93 2.10 28.73
N PRO A 10 1.82 2.64 29.60
CA PRO A 10 1.99 4.06 29.71
C PRO A 10 2.38 4.63 28.34
N LEU A 11 1.87 5.82 28.01
CA LEU A 11 2.10 6.47 26.70
C LEU A 11 3.59 6.50 26.30
N LEU A 12 4.50 6.62 27.28
CA LEU A 12 5.93 6.60 27.07
C LEU A 12 6.44 5.25 26.51
N ASP A 13 5.94 4.12 27.01
CA ASP A 13 6.33 2.80 26.51
C ASP A 13 5.85 2.59 25.07
N HIS A 14 4.67 3.11 24.71
CA HIS A 14 4.16 3.07 23.35
C HIS A 14 5.01 3.91 22.38
N ILE A 15 5.50 5.08 22.81
CA ILE A 15 6.44 5.91 22.03
C ILE A 15 7.78 5.21 21.83
N HIS A 16 8.31 4.56 22.86
CA HIS A 16 9.57 3.80 22.74
C HIS A 16 9.41 2.62 21.77
N GLU A 17 8.28 1.91 21.82
CA GLU A 17 7.99 0.83 20.89
C GLU A 17 7.88 1.32 19.45
N PHE A 18 7.22 2.46 19.21
CA PHE A 18 7.14 3.10 17.90
C PHE A 18 8.53 3.43 17.35
N ARG A 19 9.37 4.08 18.15
CA ARG A 19 10.75 4.43 17.75
C ARG A 19 11.54 3.19 17.35
N ASP A 20 11.51 2.15 18.18
CA ASP A 20 12.30 0.94 17.93
C ASP A 20 11.83 0.20 16.65
N ARG A 21 10.55 0.20 16.36
CA ARG A 21 9.97 -0.38 15.14
C ARG A 21 10.28 0.48 13.92
N LEU A 22 10.20 1.81 14.07
CA LEU A 22 10.58 2.76 13.01
C LEU A 22 12.04 2.58 12.61
N ILE A 23 12.95 2.51 13.58
CA ILE A 23 14.37 2.29 13.34
C ILE A 23 14.60 0.98 12.57
N LYS A 24 13.94 -0.13 12.97
CA LYS A 24 14.05 -1.41 12.25
C LYS A 24 13.55 -1.32 10.81
N SER A 25 12.46 -0.59 10.57
CA SER A 25 11.93 -0.37 9.23
C SER A 25 12.90 0.46 8.38
N VAL A 26 13.43 1.55 8.93
CA VAL A 26 14.39 2.41 8.22
C VAL A 26 15.68 1.65 7.91
N VAL A 27 16.22 0.89 8.86
CA VAL A 27 17.41 0.06 8.63
C VAL A 27 17.13 -0.99 7.54
N GLY A 28 15.97 -1.64 7.58
CA GLY A 28 15.54 -2.58 6.51
C GLY A 28 15.47 -1.92 5.13
N ILE A 29 14.90 -0.71 5.05
CA ILE A 29 14.82 0.07 3.80
C ILE A 29 16.22 0.46 3.33
N LEU A 30 17.11 0.95 4.20
CA LEU A 30 18.46 1.35 3.84
C LEU A 30 19.28 0.15 3.34
N LEU A 31 19.19 -1.01 3.99
CA LEU A 31 19.83 -2.24 3.53
C LEU A 31 19.30 -2.69 2.16
N ALA A 32 18.01 -2.62 1.94
CA ALA A 32 17.42 -2.94 0.64
C ALA A 32 17.77 -1.87 -0.42
N ALA A 33 17.93 -0.61 -0.05
CA ALA A 33 18.35 0.45 -0.95
C ALA A 33 19.79 0.25 -1.48
N THR A 34 20.67 -0.46 -0.75
CA THR A 34 22.00 -0.82 -1.29
C THR A 34 21.89 -1.74 -2.50
N LEU A 35 20.88 -2.61 -2.55
CA LEU A 35 20.58 -3.42 -3.74
C LEU A 35 20.10 -2.52 -4.89
N GLY A 36 19.21 -1.56 -4.61
CA GLY A 36 18.76 -0.59 -5.60
C GLY A 36 19.92 0.24 -6.17
N TRP A 37 20.92 0.54 -5.35
CA TRP A 37 22.12 1.25 -5.79
C TRP A 37 22.96 0.42 -6.77
N VAL A 38 23.11 -0.87 -6.51
CA VAL A 38 23.88 -1.80 -7.38
C VAL A 38 23.16 -2.03 -8.70
N PHE A 39 21.83 -2.22 -8.66
CA PHE A 39 21.01 -2.50 -9.85
C PHE A 39 20.39 -1.24 -10.48
N TYR A 40 20.93 -0.07 -10.18
CA TYR A 40 20.41 1.22 -10.60
C TYR A 40 20.12 1.30 -12.12
N GLN A 41 21.03 0.82 -12.96
CA GLN A 41 20.89 0.91 -14.43
C GLN A 41 19.72 0.08 -14.95
N GLU A 42 19.52 -1.11 -14.40
CA GLU A 42 18.40 -1.97 -14.80
C GLU A 42 17.05 -1.40 -14.35
N ILE A 43 17.02 -0.82 -13.13
CA ILE A 43 15.82 -0.19 -12.60
C ILE A 43 15.46 1.05 -13.41
N ILE A 44 16.43 1.90 -13.78
CA ILE A 44 16.20 3.06 -14.65
C ILE A 44 15.60 2.61 -15.98
N ARG A 45 16.18 1.59 -16.61
CA ARG A 45 15.69 1.03 -17.86
C ARG A 45 14.23 0.60 -17.74
N LEU A 46 13.89 -0.14 -16.67
CA LEU A 46 12.52 -0.55 -16.39
C LEU A 46 11.59 0.66 -16.24
N LEU A 47 12.00 1.69 -15.51
CA LEU A 47 11.18 2.86 -15.25
C LEU A 47 11.01 3.78 -16.46
N THR A 48 11.95 3.77 -17.43
CA THR A 48 11.87 4.57 -18.65
C THR A 48 11.10 3.89 -19.78
N LEU A 49 10.99 2.55 -19.79
CA LEU A 49 10.25 1.81 -20.82
C LEU A 49 8.84 2.37 -21.10
N PRO A 50 8.01 2.67 -20.08
CA PRO A 50 6.66 3.18 -20.32
C PRO A 50 6.62 4.54 -21.02
N PHE A 51 7.66 5.34 -20.87
CA PHE A 51 7.78 6.65 -21.54
C PHE A 51 8.34 6.51 -22.96
N CYS A 52 9.33 5.64 -23.14
CA CYS A 52 9.99 5.46 -24.43
C CYS A 52 9.07 4.83 -25.49
N ASP A 53 8.15 3.95 -25.06
CA ASP A 53 7.18 3.33 -25.97
C ASP A 53 6.16 4.33 -26.54
N LEU A 54 5.95 5.47 -25.86
CA LEU A 54 5.04 6.54 -26.29
C LEU A 54 5.72 7.53 -27.27
N GLY A 55 7.05 7.70 -27.16
CA GLY A 55 7.84 8.69 -27.91
C GLY A 55 8.15 8.35 -29.36
N SER A 56 7.55 7.34 -29.95
CA SER A 56 7.82 6.85 -31.32
C SER A 56 7.49 7.82 -32.47
N SER A 57 7.02 9.03 -32.19
CA SER A 57 6.63 10.02 -33.21
C SER A 57 7.68 11.09 -33.54
N SER A 58 8.74 11.22 -32.76
CA SER A 58 9.77 12.25 -32.97
C SER A 58 11.14 11.57 -33.06
N ALA A 59 11.70 11.54 -34.26
CA ALA A 59 13.03 11.11 -34.69
C ALA A 59 13.78 10.12 -33.78
N PRO A 60 14.03 8.89 -34.23
CA PRO A 60 14.81 7.92 -33.47
C PRO A 60 16.24 8.41 -33.33
N THR A 61 16.59 9.00 -32.21
CA THR A 61 18.01 9.07 -31.82
C THR A 61 18.43 7.65 -31.43
N GLN A 62 19.46 7.16 -32.03
CA GLN A 62 19.90 5.76 -32.04
C GLN A 62 20.14 5.11 -30.65
N ASP A 63 20.08 5.87 -29.54
CA ASP A 63 20.49 5.40 -28.21
C ASP A 63 19.66 5.90 -27.02
N GLY A 64 18.42 6.37 -27.16
CA GLY A 64 17.68 6.83 -25.98
C GLY A 64 16.26 7.34 -26.24
N CYS A 65 15.51 7.49 -25.14
CA CYS A 65 14.22 8.20 -25.11
C CYS A 65 14.47 9.69 -25.32
N GLY A 66 14.43 10.17 -26.57
CA GLY A 66 14.94 11.45 -27.02
C GLY A 66 14.41 12.71 -26.33
N ASP A 67 13.31 12.61 -25.55
CA ASP A 67 12.65 13.76 -24.93
C ASP A 67 12.88 13.86 -23.41
N LEU A 68 13.63 12.91 -22.81
CA LEU A 68 13.99 12.93 -21.39
C LEU A 68 15.40 13.48 -21.18
N TYR A 69 15.53 14.52 -20.36
CA TYR A 69 16.83 15.10 -20.02
C TYR A 69 17.04 15.22 -18.52
N VAL A 70 18.31 15.15 -18.11
CA VAL A 70 18.73 15.34 -16.72
C VAL A 70 19.34 16.75 -16.58
N ASN A 71 18.87 17.50 -15.59
CA ASN A 71 19.34 18.86 -15.37
C ASN A 71 20.32 18.95 -14.19
N GLY A 72 21.32 19.81 -14.33
CA GLY A 72 22.30 20.12 -13.30
C GLY A 72 23.37 19.06 -13.07
N ILE A 73 24.45 19.47 -12.41
CA ILE A 73 25.63 18.62 -12.17
C ILE A 73 25.31 17.48 -11.19
N LEU A 74 24.47 17.75 -10.20
CA LEU A 74 24.04 16.76 -9.20
C LEU A 74 22.82 15.94 -9.61
N GLY A 75 22.23 16.24 -10.79
CA GLY A 75 21.06 15.54 -11.32
C GLY A 75 21.22 14.02 -11.34
N PRO A 76 22.26 13.46 -11.97
CA PRO A 76 22.46 12.01 -12.04
C PRO A 76 22.61 11.36 -10.67
N PHE A 77 23.30 11.99 -9.73
CA PHE A 77 23.46 11.49 -8.36
C PHE A 77 22.12 11.49 -7.63
N ASN A 78 21.34 12.56 -7.72
CA ASN A 78 19.99 12.65 -7.13
C ASN A 78 19.07 11.55 -7.65
N LEU A 79 19.09 11.28 -8.95
CA LEU A 79 18.32 10.21 -9.57
C LEU A 79 18.70 8.84 -9.00
N GLN A 80 20.00 8.56 -8.90
CA GLN A 80 20.49 7.31 -8.34
C GLN A 80 20.03 7.11 -6.89
N VAL A 81 20.10 8.15 -6.05
CA VAL A 81 19.62 8.11 -4.67
C VAL A 81 18.11 7.86 -4.62
N LYS A 82 17.31 8.59 -5.39
CA LYS A 82 15.84 8.45 -5.44
C LYS A 82 15.43 7.02 -5.85
N ILE A 83 16.01 6.49 -6.91
CA ILE A 83 15.71 5.13 -7.41
C ILE A 83 16.13 4.08 -6.37
N SER A 84 17.28 4.25 -5.74
CA SER A 84 17.75 3.33 -4.70
C SER A 84 16.81 3.30 -3.52
N ILE A 85 16.31 4.46 -3.07
CA ILE A 85 15.33 4.56 -1.98
C ILE A 85 14.00 3.93 -2.38
N LEU A 86 13.49 4.20 -3.60
CA LEU A 86 12.26 3.58 -4.09
C LEU A 86 12.36 2.06 -4.09
N CYS A 87 13.44 1.52 -4.64
CA CYS A 87 13.73 0.09 -4.63
C CYS A 87 13.80 -0.45 -3.20
N GLY A 88 14.47 0.29 -2.31
CA GLY A 88 14.56 -0.04 -0.89
C GLY A 88 13.21 -0.15 -0.22
N VAL A 89 12.30 0.81 -0.45
CA VAL A 89 10.93 0.79 0.11
C VAL A 89 10.12 -0.39 -0.42
N ILE A 90 10.21 -0.69 -1.72
CA ILE A 90 9.46 -1.79 -2.35
C ILE A 90 10.00 -3.14 -1.87
N LEU A 91 11.31 -3.37 -1.90
CA LEU A 91 11.91 -4.64 -1.49
C LEU A 91 11.80 -4.88 0.03
N ALA A 92 11.90 -3.83 0.84
CA ALA A 92 11.71 -3.93 2.28
C ALA A 92 10.22 -3.93 2.70
N ALA A 93 9.26 -3.93 1.76
CA ALA A 93 7.83 -3.94 2.07
C ALA A 93 7.43 -4.99 3.11
N PRO A 94 7.86 -6.26 3.05
CA PRO A 94 7.52 -7.24 4.07
C PRO A 94 8.03 -6.84 5.47
N VAL A 95 9.15 -6.16 5.55
CA VAL A 95 9.76 -5.75 6.82
C VAL A 95 9.00 -4.58 7.43
N TRP A 96 8.84 -3.46 6.70
CA TRP A 96 8.19 -2.27 7.28
C TRP A 96 6.68 -2.47 7.45
N ILE A 97 6.00 -3.23 6.58
CA ILE A 97 4.60 -3.59 6.76
C ILE A 97 4.43 -4.43 8.03
N PHE A 98 5.30 -5.41 8.27
CA PHE A 98 5.29 -6.20 9.51
C PHE A 98 5.52 -5.33 10.75
N GLN A 99 6.48 -4.39 10.71
CA GLN A 99 6.73 -3.49 11.83
C GLN A 99 5.56 -2.55 12.10
N LEU A 100 4.96 -1.99 11.04
CA LEU A 100 3.78 -1.14 11.13
C LEU A 100 2.60 -1.90 11.75
N TRP A 101 2.33 -3.11 11.25
CA TRP A 101 1.27 -3.95 11.75
C TRP A 101 1.49 -4.35 13.21
N SER A 102 2.68 -4.74 13.53
CA SER A 102 3.08 -5.14 14.88
C SER A 102 3.03 -3.97 15.88
N PHE A 103 3.10 -2.71 15.41
CA PHE A 103 2.87 -1.52 16.21
C PHE A 103 1.38 -1.27 16.50
N ILE A 104 0.52 -1.53 15.53
CA ILE A 104 -0.93 -1.32 15.66
C ILE A 104 -1.58 -2.36 16.57
N THR A 105 -0.99 -3.56 16.67
CA THR A 105 -1.52 -4.69 17.46
C THR A 105 -0.92 -4.93 18.85
N PRO A 106 -0.26 -4.02 19.57
CA PRO A 106 0.37 -4.31 20.87
C PRO A 106 -0.65 -4.59 21.98
N ALA A 107 -1.93 -4.30 21.78
CA ALA A 107 -3.00 -4.52 22.78
C ALA A 107 -3.43 -5.99 22.92
N LEU A 108 -2.96 -6.92 22.09
CA LEU A 108 -3.39 -8.32 22.07
C LEU A 108 -2.27 -9.28 22.50
N HIS A 109 -2.63 -10.31 23.30
CA HIS A 109 -1.77 -11.30 23.97
C HIS A 109 -0.94 -12.19 23.02
N LYS A 110 -0.03 -13.00 23.56
CA LYS A 110 1.00 -13.85 22.90
C LYS A 110 0.65 -14.65 21.64
N LYS A 111 -0.61 -14.72 21.22
CA LYS A 111 -1.06 -15.32 19.94
C LYS A 111 -0.84 -14.43 18.72
N GLU A 112 -0.38 -13.22 18.91
CA GLU A 112 -0.44 -12.10 17.97
C GLU A 112 0.69 -12.06 16.97
N LYS A 113 1.89 -12.54 17.30
CA LYS A 113 2.98 -12.61 16.34
C LYS A 113 2.61 -13.40 15.09
N LYS A 114 1.82 -14.49 15.25
CA LYS A 114 1.34 -15.28 14.10
C LYS A 114 0.35 -14.48 13.25
N VAL A 115 -0.56 -13.75 13.90
CA VAL A 115 -1.54 -12.91 13.20
C VAL A 115 -0.82 -11.77 12.45
N ALA A 116 0.12 -11.08 13.10
CA ALA A 116 0.92 -10.04 12.47
C ALA A 116 1.74 -10.56 11.27
N LEU A 117 2.29 -11.77 11.39
CA LEU A 117 3.05 -12.39 10.29
C LEU A 117 2.13 -12.78 9.12
N ILE A 118 0.96 -13.34 9.39
CA ILE A 118 -0.04 -13.67 8.36
C ILE A 118 -0.50 -12.38 7.65
N PHE A 119 -0.77 -11.31 8.42
CA PHE A 119 -1.15 -10.02 7.85
C PHE A 119 -0.06 -9.43 6.98
N ALA A 120 1.18 -9.40 7.44
CA ALA A 120 2.31 -8.93 6.63
C ALA A 120 2.50 -9.79 5.37
N GLY A 121 2.30 -11.12 5.49
CA GLY A 121 2.35 -12.05 4.37
C GLY A 121 1.28 -11.80 3.31
N ILE A 122 0.09 -11.32 3.68
CA ILE A 122 -0.99 -10.96 2.76
C ILE A 122 -0.83 -9.51 2.27
N ALA A 123 -0.42 -8.59 3.15
CA ALA A 123 -0.26 -7.17 2.81
C ALA A 123 0.88 -6.93 1.82
N THR A 124 1.97 -7.69 1.92
CA THR A 124 3.12 -7.55 1.01
C THR A 124 2.75 -7.83 -0.46
N PRO A 125 2.13 -8.96 -0.85
CA PRO A 125 1.71 -9.17 -2.22
C PRO A 125 0.62 -8.18 -2.64
N LEU A 126 -0.25 -7.74 -1.72
CA LEU A 126 -1.26 -6.74 -2.01
C LEU A 126 -0.63 -5.37 -2.34
N PHE A 127 0.38 -4.96 -1.56
CA PHE A 127 1.20 -3.78 -1.86
C PHE A 127 1.89 -3.90 -3.23
N ALA A 128 2.52 -5.04 -3.49
CA ALA A 128 3.18 -5.29 -4.77
C ALA A 128 2.20 -5.26 -5.95
N THR A 129 0.98 -5.79 -5.78
CA THR A 129 -0.09 -5.73 -6.79
C THR A 129 -0.52 -4.29 -7.06
N GLY A 130 -0.69 -3.46 -6.01
CA GLY A 130 -1.01 -2.04 -6.16
C GLY A 130 0.09 -1.25 -6.87
N ALA A 131 1.35 -1.51 -6.50
CA ALA A 131 2.52 -0.92 -7.14
C ALA A 131 2.65 -1.34 -8.62
N ALA A 132 2.44 -2.62 -8.93
CA ALA A 132 2.46 -3.14 -10.29
C ALA A 132 1.32 -2.55 -11.14
N LEU A 133 0.12 -2.43 -10.59
CA LEU A 133 -1.01 -1.82 -11.29
C LEU A 133 -0.73 -0.35 -11.62
N ALA A 134 -0.17 0.40 -10.67
CA ALA A 134 0.24 1.79 -10.88
C ALA A 134 1.27 1.90 -12.02
N TYR A 135 2.24 1.00 -12.05
CA TYR A 135 3.23 0.93 -13.13
C TYR A 135 2.60 0.59 -14.49
N LEU A 136 1.65 -0.34 -14.54
CA LEU A 136 0.97 -0.73 -15.79
C LEU A 136 0.10 0.39 -16.37
N ILE A 137 -0.44 1.26 -15.52
CA ILE A 137 -1.28 2.38 -15.95
C ILE A 137 -0.42 3.61 -16.32
N LEU A 138 0.84 3.62 -15.92
CA LEU A 138 1.77 4.73 -16.12
C LEU A 138 1.86 5.21 -17.58
N PRO A 139 1.99 4.34 -18.62
CA PRO A 139 2.04 4.79 -20.01
C PRO A 139 0.82 5.61 -20.39
N HIS A 140 -0.37 5.12 -20.03
CA HIS A 140 -1.62 5.81 -20.33
C HIS A 140 -1.72 7.17 -19.62
N ALA A 141 -1.29 7.24 -18.35
CA ALA A 141 -1.25 8.50 -17.60
C ALA A 141 -0.30 9.53 -18.23
N VAL A 142 0.86 9.08 -18.71
CA VAL A 142 1.84 9.94 -19.40
C VAL A 142 1.30 10.40 -20.75
N ASP A 143 0.71 9.51 -21.54
CA ASP A 143 0.12 9.82 -22.85
C ASP A 143 -0.95 10.93 -22.73
N VAL A 144 -1.86 10.80 -21.76
CA VAL A 144 -2.88 11.83 -21.49
C VAL A 144 -2.24 13.17 -21.10
N LEU A 145 -1.20 13.16 -20.25
CA LEU A 145 -0.52 14.39 -19.83
C LEU A 145 0.19 15.09 -20.99
N LEU A 146 0.89 14.33 -21.82
CA LEU A 146 1.58 14.87 -22.99
C LEU A 146 0.59 15.34 -24.06
N GLY A 147 -0.59 14.71 -24.15
CA GLY A 147 -1.66 15.08 -25.09
C GLY A 147 -2.29 16.46 -24.86
N PHE A 148 -2.04 17.09 -23.70
CA PHE A 148 -2.43 18.50 -23.48
C PHE A 148 -1.51 19.52 -24.16
N THR A 149 -0.38 19.07 -24.71
CA THR A 149 0.56 19.97 -25.41
C THR A 149 0.02 20.31 -26.79
N PRO A 150 -0.03 21.59 -27.19
CA PRO A 150 -0.41 21.99 -28.53
C PRO A 150 0.52 21.38 -29.61
N ASP A 151 -0.04 21.03 -30.77
CA ASP A 151 0.66 20.32 -31.86
C ASP A 151 1.91 21.08 -32.40
N ASN A 152 2.01 22.38 -32.15
CA ASN A 152 3.13 23.22 -32.58
C ASN A 152 4.27 23.34 -31.56
N LEU A 153 4.18 22.63 -30.43
CA LEU A 153 5.19 22.65 -29.36
C LEU A 153 5.73 21.24 -29.11
N GLY A 154 7.05 21.11 -28.94
CA GLY A 154 7.70 19.90 -28.49
C GLY A 154 7.71 19.83 -26.98
N ASN A 155 7.43 18.65 -26.41
CA ASN A 155 7.57 18.39 -24.98
C ASN A 155 9.00 18.00 -24.64
N LEU A 156 9.64 18.75 -23.78
CA LEU A 156 10.92 18.40 -23.21
C LEU A 156 10.73 18.10 -21.72
N VAL A 157 10.76 16.82 -21.34
CA VAL A 157 10.41 16.37 -19.99
C VAL A 157 11.68 16.17 -19.16
N ARG A 158 11.70 16.77 -17.98
CA ARG A 158 12.78 16.53 -17.01
C ARG A 158 12.64 15.15 -16.40
N PHE A 159 13.69 14.34 -16.47
CA PHE A 159 13.67 12.98 -15.95
C PHE A 159 13.44 12.91 -14.43
N ASP A 160 13.91 13.89 -13.67
CA ASP A 160 13.67 13.97 -12.23
C ASP A 160 12.19 14.22 -11.88
N GLU A 161 11.47 15.04 -12.67
CA GLU A 161 10.03 15.27 -12.50
C GLU A 161 9.22 14.03 -12.86
N TYR A 162 9.57 13.39 -13.98
CA TYR A 162 8.98 12.11 -14.36
C TYR A 162 9.17 11.05 -13.28
N LEU A 163 10.38 10.90 -12.77
CA LEU A 163 10.70 9.94 -11.71
C LEU A 163 9.91 10.23 -10.42
N ASP A 164 9.83 11.49 -10.00
CA ASP A 164 9.04 11.87 -8.82
C ASP A 164 7.55 11.53 -8.99
N PHE A 165 7.01 11.70 -10.19
CA PHE A 165 5.66 11.29 -10.53
C PHE A 165 5.47 9.78 -10.42
N VAL A 166 6.34 8.99 -11.05
CA VAL A 166 6.31 7.53 -11.03
C VAL A 166 6.43 7.00 -9.59
N MET A 167 7.38 7.53 -8.82
CA MET A 167 7.58 7.14 -7.42
C MET A 167 6.33 7.38 -6.57
N ARG A 168 5.73 8.57 -6.69
CA ARG A 168 4.50 8.91 -5.97
C ARG A 168 3.37 7.97 -6.34
N LEU A 169 3.16 7.72 -7.63
CA LEU A 169 2.11 6.84 -8.12
C LEU A 169 2.26 5.42 -7.56
N ILE A 170 3.44 4.81 -7.71
CA ILE A 170 3.72 3.45 -7.24
C ILE A 170 3.54 3.32 -5.72
N LEU A 171 4.10 4.26 -4.93
CA LEU A 171 4.04 4.18 -3.47
C LEU A 171 2.63 4.42 -2.95
N ILE A 172 1.92 5.43 -3.47
CA ILE A 172 0.57 5.78 -3.01
C ILE A 172 -0.40 4.64 -3.32
N PHE A 173 -0.37 4.08 -4.52
CA PHE A 173 -1.25 2.96 -4.88
C PHE A 173 -0.85 1.67 -4.18
N GLY A 174 0.44 1.40 -4.01
CA GLY A 174 0.90 0.28 -3.19
C GLY A 174 0.32 0.33 -1.77
N ILE A 175 0.41 1.48 -1.10
CA ILE A 175 -0.15 1.68 0.24
C ILE A 175 -1.69 1.61 0.22
N ALA A 176 -2.34 2.22 -0.77
CA ALA A 176 -3.80 2.25 -0.89
C ALA A 176 -4.40 0.85 -0.97
N PHE A 177 -3.74 -0.08 -1.65
CA PHE A 177 -4.17 -1.47 -1.75
C PHE A 177 -4.11 -2.23 -0.41
N VAL A 178 -3.26 -1.80 0.51
CA VAL A 178 -3.17 -2.39 1.86
C VAL A 178 -4.28 -1.87 2.80
N LEU A 179 -4.85 -0.67 2.55
CA LEU A 179 -5.87 -0.08 3.42
C LEU A 179 -7.11 -0.97 3.65
N PRO A 180 -7.72 -1.61 2.64
CA PRO A 180 -8.85 -2.51 2.85
C PRO A 180 -8.53 -3.72 3.72
N LEU A 181 -7.30 -4.24 3.64
CA LEU A 181 -6.83 -5.32 4.51
C LEU A 181 -6.76 -4.87 5.98
N PHE A 182 -6.42 -3.59 6.22
CA PHE A 182 -6.46 -3.01 7.56
C PHE A 182 -7.87 -3.03 8.16
N LEU A 183 -8.92 -2.79 7.37
CA LEU A 183 -10.31 -2.90 7.82
C LEU A 183 -10.67 -4.35 8.22
N VAL A 184 -10.21 -5.33 7.46
CA VAL A 184 -10.36 -6.76 7.83
C VAL A 184 -9.68 -7.07 9.14
N ALA A 185 -8.50 -6.53 9.36
CA ALA A 185 -7.79 -6.69 10.61
C ALA A 185 -8.55 -6.14 11.81
N LEU A 186 -9.09 -4.92 11.72
CA LEU A 186 -9.93 -4.33 12.76
C LEU A 186 -11.19 -5.17 13.03
N ASN A 187 -11.76 -5.81 12.00
CA ASN A 187 -12.86 -6.75 12.16
C ASN A 187 -12.43 -8.01 12.94
N LEU A 188 -11.30 -8.62 12.59
CA LEU A 188 -10.76 -9.78 13.30
C LEU A 188 -10.48 -9.49 14.78
N LEU A 189 -10.03 -8.27 15.09
CA LEU A 189 -9.83 -7.77 16.44
C LEU A 189 -11.15 -7.49 17.18
N GLY A 190 -12.28 -7.51 16.47
CA GLY A 190 -13.61 -7.26 17.05
C GLY A 190 -13.91 -5.78 17.28
N VAL A 191 -13.06 -4.87 16.76
CA VAL A 191 -13.24 -3.41 16.83
C VAL A 191 -14.36 -2.96 15.89
N LEU A 192 -14.40 -3.54 14.69
CA LEU A 192 -15.40 -3.24 13.66
C LEU A 192 -16.18 -4.50 13.27
N SER A 193 -17.49 -4.35 13.05
CA SER A 193 -18.29 -5.42 12.46
C SER A 193 -18.23 -5.35 10.94
N GLY A 194 -18.33 -6.51 10.24
CA GLY A 194 -18.37 -6.56 8.78
C GLY A 194 -19.55 -5.78 8.20
N ARG A 195 -20.67 -5.70 8.94
CA ARG A 195 -21.81 -4.86 8.55
C ARG A 195 -21.46 -3.37 8.62
N SER A 196 -20.68 -2.92 9.62
CA SER A 196 -20.22 -1.53 9.73
C SER A 196 -19.27 -1.15 8.60
N ILE A 197 -18.50 -2.10 8.09
CA ILE A 197 -17.59 -1.88 6.96
C ILE A 197 -18.38 -1.70 5.67
N LEU A 198 -19.35 -2.59 5.39
CA LEU A 198 -20.11 -2.57 4.13
C LEU A 198 -21.33 -1.63 4.12
N LYS A 199 -21.86 -1.23 5.29
CA LYS A 199 -23.02 -0.32 5.36
C LYS A 199 -22.78 1.00 4.62
N PRO A 200 -21.62 1.69 4.77
CA PRO A 200 -21.33 2.93 4.06
C PRO A 200 -20.67 2.70 2.68
N TRP A 201 -21.07 1.66 1.93
CA TRP A 201 -20.44 1.32 0.65
C TRP A 201 -20.41 2.48 -0.37
N ARG A 202 -21.47 3.32 -0.39
CA ARG A 202 -21.52 4.50 -1.27
C ARG A 202 -20.44 5.51 -0.92
N THR A 203 -20.25 5.79 0.38
CA THR A 203 -19.19 6.68 0.87
C THR A 203 -17.81 6.08 0.60
N ALA A 204 -17.64 4.77 0.76
CA ALA A 204 -16.38 4.10 0.49
C ALA A 204 -16.01 4.17 -1.00
N VAL A 205 -16.96 3.90 -1.90
CA VAL A 205 -16.75 4.06 -3.35
C VAL A 205 -16.41 5.51 -3.67
N PHE A 206 -17.17 6.47 -3.14
CA PHE A 206 -16.87 7.90 -3.31
C PHE A 206 -15.44 8.25 -2.84
N LEU A 207 -15.02 7.74 -1.68
CA LEU A 207 -13.68 7.95 -1.15
C LEU A 207 -12.59 7.30 -2.04
N CYS A 208 -12.84 6.13 -2.64
CA CYS A 208 -11.91 5.53 -3.59
C CYS A 208 -11.74 6.43 -4.82
N PHE A 209 -12.82 6.95 -5.38
CA PHE A 209 -12.74 7.89 -6.51
C PHE A 209 -12.09 9.22 -6.11
N LEU A 210 -12.44 9.78 -4.95
CA LEU A 210 -11.81 10.99 -4.43
C LEU A 210 -10.31 10.80 -4.20
N PHE A 211 -9.91 9.65 -3.66
CA PHE A 211 -8.51 9.28 -3.45
C PHE A 211 -7.77 9.21 -4.79
N THR A 212 -8.30 8.47 -5.76
CA THR A 212 -7.69 8.40 -7.10
C THR A 212 -7.61 9.77 -7.74
N ALA A 213 -8.68 10.57 -7.71
CA ALA A 213 -8.70 11.93 -8.28
C ALA A 213 -7.66 12.88 -7.63
N THR A 214 -7.37 12.70 -6.33
CA THR A 214 -6.42 13.53 -5.60
C THR A 214 -4.96 13.15 -5.90
N PHE A 215 -4.71 11.85 -6.06
CA PHE A 215 -3.34 11.33 -6.19
C PHE A 215 -2.93 11.00 -7.63
N THR A 216 -3.87 10.95 -8.58
CA THR A 216 -3.55 10.94 -10.00
C THR A 216 -3.33 12.39 -10.47
N PRO A 217 -2.21 12.71 -11.10
CA PRO A 217 -1.95 14.05 -11.61
C PRO A 217 -2.72 14.33 -12.91
N THR A 218 -3.33 13.32 -13.50
CA THR A 218 -4.14 13.45 -14.71
C THR A 218 -5.60 13.73 -14.35
N PRO A 219 -6.19 14.83 -14.87
CA PRO A 219 -7.59 15.14 -14.64
C PRO A 219 -8.54 14.32 -15.54
N ASP A 220 -8.06 13.24 -16.15
CA ASP A 220 -8.87 12.43 -17.06
C ASP A 220 -9.71 11.38 -16.29
N PRO A 221 -11.01 11.28 -16.61
CA PRO A 221 -11.91 10.33 -15.96
C PRO A 221 -11.56 8.85 -16.23
N ILE A 222 -10.85 8.56 -17.33
CA ILE A 222 -10.52 7.19 -17.74
C ILE A 222 -9.45 6.63 -16.81
N THR A 223 -8.31 7.31 -16.65
CA THR A 223 -7.24 6.90 -15.74
C THR A 223 -7.73 6.83 -14.28
N MET A 224 -8.54 7.83 -13.86
CA MET A 224 -9.15 7.85 -12.54
C MET A 224 -10.03 6.60 -12.31
N THR A 225 -10.88 6.26 -13.27
CA THR A 225 -11.78 5.09 -13.18
C THR A 225 -10.99 3.79 -13.20
N LEU A 226 -9.98 3.69 -14.05
CA LEU A 226 -9.13 2.49 -14.18
C LEU A 226 -8.39 2.16 -12.88
N LEU A 227 -7.98 3.17 -12.11
CA LEU A 227 -7.35 3.02 -10.80
C LEU A 227 -8.37 2.84 -9.67
N ALA A 228 -9.54 3.48 -9.75
CA ALA A 228 -10.57 3.38 -8.71
C ALA A 228 -11.25 2.01 -8.67
N ILE A 229 -11.48 1.37 -9.83
CA ILE A 229 -12.18 0.06 -9.91
C ILE A 229 -11.46 -1.02 -9.10
N PRO A 230 -10.14 -1.27 -9.25
CA PRO A 230 -9.43 -2.26 -8.45
C PRO A 230 -9.45 -1.96 -6.95
N LEU A 231 -9.34 -0.69 -6.56
CA LEU A 231 -9.45 -0.28 -5.15
C LEU A 231 -10.82 -0.59 -4.56
N CYS A 232 -11.89 -0.26 -5.28
CA CYS A 232 -13.26 -0.60 -4.89
C CYS A 232 -13.44 -2.12 -4.80
N LEU A 233 -12.91 -2.88 -5.75
CA LEU A 233 -13.01 -4.33 -5.78
C LEU A 233 -12.37 -4.95 -4.53
N ILE A 234 -11.15 -4.54 -4.18
CA ILE A 234 -10.45 -5.04 -2.98
C ILE A 234 -11.21 -4.63 -1.71
N TYR A 235 -11.79 -3.43 -1.65
CA TYR A 235 -12.65 -3.00 -0.54
C TYR A 235 -13.86 -3.93 -0.38
N PHE A 236 -14.60 -4.25 -1.46
CA PHE A 236 -15.74 -5.14 -1.40
C PHE A 236 -15.35 -6.58 -1.01
N ILE A 237 -14.25 -7.10 -1.55
CA ILE A 237 -13.72 -8.42 -1.17
C ILE A 237 -13.39 -8.45 0.32
N SER A 238 -12.73 -7.41 0.83
CA SER A 238 -12.37 -7.27 2.24
C SER A 238 -13.60 -7.18 3.14
N GLY A 239 -14.61 -6.42 2.74
CA GLY A 239 -15.88 -6.32 3.45
C GLY A 239 -16.66 -7.63 3.49
N LEU A 240 -16.70 -8.37 2.38
CA LEU A 240 -17.32 -9.70 2.29
C LEU A 240 -16.60 -10.70 3.21
N PHE A 241 -15.28 -10.69 3.21
CA PHE A 241 -14.49 -11.53 4.12
C PHE A 241 -14.78 -11.22 5.59
N ALA A 242 -14.90 -9.94 5.95
CA ALA A 242 -15.26 -9.50 7.30
C ALA A 242 -16.67 -9.99 7.71
N LEU A 243 -17.67 -9.94 6.80
CA LEU A 243 -19.00 -10.50 7.04
C LEU A 243 -18.98 -12.00 7.27
N LEU A 244 -18.23 -12.74 6.47
CA LEU A 244 -18.11 -14.20 6.61
C LEU A 244 -17.45 -14.58 7.95
N THR A 245 -16.47 -13.81 8.38
CA THR A 245 -15.81 -14.00 9.67
C THR A 245 -16.75 -13.75 10.84
N ASP A 246 -17.54 -12.67 10.80
CA ASP A 246 -18.54 -12.36 11.81
C ASP A 246 -19.62 -13.46 11.90
N LYS A 247 -20.09 -13.96 10.76
CA LYS A 247 -21.08 -15.04 10.71
C LYS A 247 -20.55 -16.34 11.36
N ARG A 248 -19.29 -16.69 11.09
CA ARG A 248 -18.64 -17.85 11.74
C ARG A 248 -18.50 -17.67 13.24
N ARG A 249 -18.10 -16.47 13.69
CA ARG A 249 -17.91 -16.12 15.09
C ARG A 249 -19.21 -16.16 15.90
N ASN A 250 -20.31 -15.67 15.31
CA ASN A 250 -21.62 -15.73 15.95
C ASN A 250 -22.15 -17.16 16.06
N ARG A 251 -22.00 -17.98 15.01
CA ARG A 251 -22.41 -19.38 15.00
C ARG A 251 -21.68 -20.22 16.06
N SER A 252 -20.41 -19.92 16.32
CA SER A 252 -19.64 -20.57 17.38
C SER A 252 -20.09 -20.18 18.77
N LYS A 253 -20.60 -18.95 18.96
CA LYS A 253 -21.16 -18.49 20.24
C LYS A 253 -22.51 -19.15 20.53
N ASP A 254 -23.39 -19.24 19.53
CA ASP A 254 -24.71 -19.89 19.69
C ASP A 254 -24.55 -21.36 20.03
N HIS A 255 -23.59 -22.07 19.41
CA HIS A 255 -23.33 -23.49 19.72
C HIS A 255 -22.75 -23.70 21.13
N SER A 256 -22.03 -22.74 21.69
CA SER A 256 -21.50 -22.82 23.05
C SER A 256 -22.55 -22.56 24.13
N LEU A 257 -23.63 -21.87 23.80
CA LEU A 257 -24.77 -21.64 24.69
C LEU A 257 -25.74 -22.84 24.76
N ASP A 258 -25.83 -23.57 23.65
CA ASP A 258 -26.71 -24.78 23.57
C ASP A 258 -26.13 -26.01 24.30
N VAL A 259 -24.83 -26.01 24.61
CA VAL A 259 -24.11 -27.14 25.25
C VAL A 259 -24.01 -26.97 26.78
N SER A 260 -24.50 -25.87 27.40
CA SER A 260 -24.54 -25.75 28.85
C SER A 260 -25.71 -26.58 29.41
N PRO A 261 -25.47 -27.73 30.11
CA PRO A 261 -26.54 -28.50 30.72
C PRO A 261 -27.23 -27.67 31.79
N ILE A 262 -28.55 -27.57 31.69
CA ILE A 262 -29.40 -27.03 32.74
C ILE A 262 -29.13 -27.90 34.00
N GLN A 263 -28.34 -27.39 34.94
CA GLN A 263 -28.32 -27.96 36.30
C GLN A 263 -29.71 -27.73 36.90
N LYS A 264 -30.51 -28.79 36.93
CA LYS A 264 -31.73 -28.83 37.77
C LYS A 264 -31.33 -28.55 39.21
N PRO A 265 -32.00 -27.60 39.89
CA PRO A 265 -31.87 -27.51 41.35
C PRO A 265 -32.43 -28.80 41.96
N GLU A 266 -31.59 -29.54 42.67
CA GLU A 266 -32.05 -30.61 43.58
C GLU A 266 -32.90 -29.95 44.67
N ALA A 267 -34.18 -30.34 44.68
CA ALA A 267 -35.09 -29.99 45.77
C ALA A 267 -34.71 -30.86 46.98
N ILE A 268 -34.44 -30.17 48.13
CA ILE A 268 -34.48 -30.73 49.48
C ILE A 268 -35.81 -30.42 50.11
#